data_80d4b86e0293e0aafee291108dfd6611
#
_entry.id   80d4b86e0293e0aafee291108dfd6611
#
_cell.length_a   1.000
_cell.length_b   1.000
_cell.length_c   1.000
_cell.angle_alpha   90.00
_cell.angle_beta   90.00
_cell.angle_gamma   90.00
#
_symmetry.space_group_name_H-M   'P 1'
#
loop_
_entity.id
_entity.type
_entity.pdbx_description
1 polymer ?
#
loop_
_entity_poly.entity_id
_entity_poly.type
_entity_poly.pdbx_seq_one_letter_code
_entity_poly.pdbx_strand_id
1 'polypeptide(L)'
;MDIALMAMKKLRAEGKLDDMEVSDEINACSIVVPVEIDHEDGKGPVMEEWLVFFKNETHNHPTEIEPFGGAATCLGGAIRDPLSGRGYVYQAMRVTGAADPTKSLKETLEGKLPQRKIVTGAASGYSSYGNQIGLATGLVDEIYHPNLSLIHISEPTRPISI
;
A
#
# COMPACT_ATOMS: atom_id res chain seq x y z
N MET A 1 -16.50 7.52 1.08
CA MET A 1 -15.93 7.84 -0.24
C MET A 1 -16.31 9.23 -0.73
N ASP A 2 -17.54 9.65 -0.61
CA ASP A 2 -18.00 10.95 -1.14
C ASP A 2 -17.25 12.17 -0.60
N ILE A 3 -16.89 12.18 0.68
CA ILE A 3 -16.14 13.30 1.29
C ILE A 3 -14.75 13.43 0.66
N ALA A 4 -14.05 12.33 0.45
CA ALA A 4 -12.71 12.34 -0.16
C ALA A 4 -12.79 12.82 -1.62
N LEU A 5 -13.78 12.34 -2.37
CA LEU A 5 -14.03 12.77 -3.74
C LEU A 5 -14.40 14.25 -3.83
N MET A 6 -15.23 14.74 -2.89
CA MET A 6 -15.57 16.16 -2.80
C MET A 6 -14.35 17.02 -2.48
N ALA A 7 -13.51 16.58 -1.55
CA ALA A 7 -12.26 17.26 -1.20
C ALA A 7 -11.32 17.33 -2.40
N MET A 8 -11.13 16.22 -3.12
CA MET A 8 -10.31 16.17 -4.33
C MET A 8 -10.82 17.14 -5.41
N LYS A 9 -12.13 17.12 -5.69
CA LYS A 9 -12.75 18.05 -6.67
C LYS A 9 -12.55 19.52 -6.27
N LYS A 10 -12.68 19.81 -4.97
CA LYS A 10 -12.43 21.17 -4.46
C LYS A 10 -10.97 21.59 -4.64
N LEU A 11 -10.03 20.75 -4.23
CA LEU A 11 -8.60 21.03 -4.37
C LEU A 11 -8.19 21.21 -5.84
N ARG A 12 -8.75 20.40 -6.73
CA ARG A 12 -8.53 20.55 -8.18
C ARG A 12 -9.08 21.86 -8.71
N ALA A 13 -10.27 22.26 -8.29
CA ALA A 13 -10.84 23.56 -8.68
C ALA A 13 -10.06 24.76 -8.15
N GLU A 14 -9.28 24.57 -7.08
CA GLU A 14 -8.39 25.58 -6.50
C GLU A 14 -6.98 25.57 -7.13
N GLY A 15 -6.72 24.74 -8.17
CA GLY A 15 -5.40 24.61 -8.82
C GLY A 15 -4.33 23.94 -7.96
N LYS A 16 -4.72 23.16 -6.93
CA LYS A 16 -3.78 22.50 -6.02
C LYS A 16 -3.41 21.08 -6.43
N LEU A 17 -3.98 20.58 -7.51
CA LEU A 17 -3.76 19.24 -8.05
C LEU A 17 -3.53 19.29 -9.56
N ASP A 18 -2.88 20.33 -10.05
CA ASP A 18 -2.63 20.52 -11.48
C ASP A 18 -1.58 19.55 -12.02
N ASP A 19 -0.72 19.03 -11.15
CA ASP A 19 0.27 17.98 -11.40
C ASP A 19 -0.31 16.56 -11.38
N MET A 20 -1.56 16.39 -10.91
CA MET A 20 -2.22 15.09 -10.84
C MET A 20 -2.98 14.79 -12.12
N GLU A 21 -2.67 13.67 -12.77
CA GLU A 21 -3.41 13.21 -13.93
C GLU A 21 -4.93 13.10 -13.66
N VAL A 22 -5.70 13.43 -14.68
CA VAL A 22 -7.16 13.28 -14.61
C VAL A 22 -7.53 11.83 -14.90
N SER A 23 -8.10 11.15 -13.91
CA SER A 23 -8.54 9.77 -14.00
C SER A 23 -9.85 9.58 -13.24
N ASP A 24 -10.65 8.62 -13.68
CA ASP A 24 -11.85 8.16 -12.96
C ASP A 24 -11.50 7.17 -11.84
N GLU A 25 -10.25 6.73 -11.75
CA GLU A 25 -9.77 5.88 -10.66
C GLU A 25 -9.77 6.63 -9.32
N ILE A 26 -10.19 5.95 -8.27
CA ILE A 26 -10.29 6.51 -6.92
C ILE A 26 -9.35 5.84 -5.90
N ASN A 27 -8.74 4.72 -6.24
CA ASN A 27 -7.82 3.95 -5.42
C ASN A 27 -6.36 4.02 -5.91
N ALA A 28 -6.13 4.70 -7.02
CA ALA A 28 -4.81 4.95 -7.58
C ALA A 28 -4.75 6.38 -8.12
N CYS A 29 -3.57 6.95 -8.16
CA CYS A 29 -3.32 8.23 -8.82
C CYS A 29 -1.89 8.27 -9.36
N SER A 30 -1.67 9.15 -10.33
CA SER A 30 -0.35 9.52 -10.80
C SER A 30 -0.18 11.03 -10.78
N ILE A 31 1.03 11.45 -10.47
CA ILE A 31 1.42 12.86 -10.52
C ILE A 31 2.60 13.02 -11.47
N VAL A 32 2.61 14.13 -12.20
CA VAL A 32 3.74 14.50 -13.07
C VAL A 32 4.81 15.16 -12.21
N VAL A 33 6.03 14.67 -12.28
CA VAL A 33 7.18 15.24 -11.58
C VAL A 33 8.33 15.47 -12.53
N PRO A 34 9.00 16.62 -12.47
CA PRO A 34 10.24 16.85 -13.22
C PRO A 34 11.39 16.09 -12.56
N VAL A 35 12.08 15.29 -13.33
CA VAL A 35 13.23 14.47 -12.88
C VAL A 35 14.45 14.80 -13.74
N GLU A 36 15.58 15.05 -13.09
CA GLU A 36 16.86 15.24 -13.78
C GLU A 36 17.50 13.87 -14.05
N ILE A 37 17.68 13.53 -15.31
CA ILE A 37 18.21 12.24 -15.76
C ILE A 37 19.53 12.45 -16.54
N ASP A 38 20.58 11.75 -16.13
CA ASP A 38 21.81 11.62 -16.92
C ASP A 38 21.75 10.30 -17.69
N HIS A 39 21.61 10.39 -19.00
CA HIS A 39 21.59 9.23 -19.89
C HIS A 39 22.97 8.63 -20.17
N GLU A 40 24.02 9.15 -19.53
CA GLU A 40 25.41 8.72 -19.72
C GLU A 40 25.88 8.77 -21.19
N ASP A 41 25.23 9.60 -22.01
CA ASP A 41 25.58 9.77 -23.45
C ASP A 41 26.61 10.90 -23.69
N GLY A 42 27.10 11.49 -22.61
CA GLY A 42 28.09 12.56 -22.63
C GLY A 42 27.53 13.95 -22.89
N LYS A 43 26.24 14.12 -22.99
CA LYS A 43 25.56 15.43 -23.19
C LYS A 43 25.19 16.12 -21.88
N GLY A 44 25.32 15.41 -20.78
CA GLY A 44 24.93 15.88 -19.47
C GLY A 44 23.44 15.64 -19.14
N PRO A 45 23.03 15.95 -17.90
CA PRO A 45 21.67 15.67 -17.44
C PRO A 45 20.63 16.52 -18.15
N VAL A 46 19.46 15.93 -18.37
CA VAL A 46 18.27 16.58 -18.95
C VAL A 46 17.10 16.44 -18.02
N MET A 47 16.20 17.43 -18.06
CA MET A 47 14.93 17.35 -17.31
C MET A 47 13.89 16.62 -18.12
N GLU A 48 13.30 15.58 -17.52
CA GLU A 48 12.21 14.80 -18.11
C GLU A 48 10.98 14.87 -17.21
N GLU A 49 9.80 14.79 -17.80
CA GLU A 49 8.55 14.61 -17.05
C GLU A 49 8.29 13.14 -16.82
N TRP A 50 8.25 12.74 -15.57
CA TRP A 50 7.97 11.37 -15.15
C TRP A 50 6.66 11.29 -14.39
N LEU A 51 6.04 10.12 -14.42
CA LEU A 51 4.84 9.82 -13.64
C LEU A 51 5.20 9.07 -12.36
N VAL A 52 4.89 9.65 -11.21
CA VAL A 52 4.95 8.96 -9.92
C VAL A 52 3.58 8.38 -9.63
N PHE A 53 3.49 7.07 -9.61
CA PHE A 53 2.26 6.33 -9.35
C PHE A 53 2.07 6.09 -7.86
N PHE A 54 0.81 6.09 -7.48
CA PHE A 54 0.38 5.85 -6.14
C PHE A 54 -0.81 4.89 -6.14
N LYS A 55 -0.58 3.67 -5.69
CA LYS A 55 -1.63 2.66 -5.61
C LYS A 55 -1.89 2.27 -4.17
N ASN A 56 -3.15 2.15 -3.79
CA ASN A 56 -3.62 1.58 -2.55
C ASN A 56 -4.28 0.22 -2.82
N GLU A 57 -3.96 -0.77 -2.01
CA GLU A 57 -4.54 -2.12 -2.06
C GLU A 57 -5.02 -2.50 -0.67
N THR A 58 -6.26 -2.96 -0.56
CA THR A 58 -6.85 -3.40 0.71
C THR A 58 -7.03 -4.90 0.69
N HIS A 59 -6.61 -5.59 1.75
CA HIS A 59 -6.67 -7.05 1.83
C HIS A 59 -6.94 -7.50 3.26
N ASN A 60 -8.19 -7.53 3.65
CA ASN A 60 -8.61 -7.80 5.03
C ASN A 60 -8.91 -9.28 5.29
N HIS A 61 -9.96 -9.81 4.69
CA HIS A 61 -10.50 -11.13 5.02
C HIS A 61 -9.53 -12.30 4.75
N PRO A 62 -8.83 -12.39 3.61
CA PRO A 62 -7.82 -13.42 3.42
C PRO A 62 -6.70 -13.38 4.45
N THR A 63 -6.26 -12.19 4.88
CA THR A 63 -5.24 -12.02 5.91
C THR A 63 -5.73 -12.47 7.29
N GLU A 64 -7.01 -12.33 7.59
CA GLU A 64 -7.62 -12.85 8.82
C GLU A 64 -7.60 -14.38 8.85
N ILE A 65 -7.85 -15.04 7.73
CA ILE A 65 -7.96 -16.52 7.62
C ILE A 65 -6.58 -17.16 7.55
N GLU A 66 -5.73 -16.66 6.66
CA GLU A 66 -4.37 -17.14 6.42
C GLU A 66 -3.41 -15.94 6.37
N PRO A 67 -2.90 -15.50 7.53
CA PRO A 67 -2.22 -14.22 7.65
C PRO A 67 -0.97 -14.07 6.78
N PHE A 68 -0.19 -15.12 6.64
CA PHE A 68 1.06 -15.08 5.87
C PHE A 68 0.78 -14.93 4.37
N GLY A 69 0.03 -15.85 3.79
CA GLY A 69 -0.29 -15.84 2.36
C GLY A 69 -1.22 -14.68 1.98
N GLY A 70 -2.17 -14.34 2.87
CA GLY A 70 -3.05 -13.20 2.69
C GLY A 70 -2.27 -11.89 2.55
N ALA A 71 -1.36 -11.60 3.47
CA ALA A 71 -0.53 -10.41 3.41
C ALA A 71 0.45 -10.43 2.22
N ALA A 72 1.07 -11.58 1.93
CA ALA A 72 1.95 -11.74 0.78
C ALA A 72 1.21 -11.51 -0.55
N THR A 73 0.00 -12.06 -0.69
CA THR A 73 -0.83 -11.87 -1.88
C THR A 73 -1.23 -10.41 -2.07
N CYS A 74 -1.56 -9.74 -0.99
CA CYS A 74 -1.92 -8.34 -0.99
C CYS A 74 -0.78 -7.45 -1.50
N LEU A 75 0.42 -7.61 -0.94
CA LEU A 75 1.61 -6.91 -1.43
C LEU A 75 1.90 -7.26 -2.89
N GLY A 76 1.77 -8.55 -3.24
CA GLY A 76 1.94 -9.02 -4.61
C GLY A 76 0.99 -8.35 -5.60
N GLY A 77 -0.28 -8.15 -5.26
CA GLY A 77 -1.25 -7.41 -6.06
C GLY A 77 -0.85 -5.94 -6.22
N ALA A 78 -0.50 -5.30 -5.11
CA ALA A 78 -0.07 -3.90 -5.11
C ALA A 78 1.16 -3.64 -5.99
N ILE A 79 2.06 -4.62 -6.10
CA ILE A 79 3.29 -4.52 -6.90
C ILE A 79 3.03 -4.92 -8.37
N ARG A 80 2.32 -6.02 -8.59
CA ARG A 80 2.13 -6.57 -9.95
C ARG A 80 1.27 -5.68 -10.84
N ASP A 81 0.27 -5.00 -10.29
CA ASP A 81 -0.60 -4.15 -11.10
C ASP A 81 0.17 -2.98 -11.72
N PRO A 82 0.96 -2.19 -10.96
CA PRO A 82 1.82 -1.18 -11.58
C PRO A 82 2.83 -1.77 -12.58
N LEU A 83 3.44 -2.92 -12.27
CA LEU A 83 4.37 -3.58 -13.19
C LEU A 83 3.69 -3.99 -14.50
N SER A 84 2.43 -4.47 -14.46
CA SER A 84 1.68 -4.80 -15.67
C SER A 84 1.43 -3.58 -16.55
N GLY A 85 1.31 -2.40 -15.96
CA GLY A 85 1.25 -1.10 -16.63
C GLY A 85 2.62 -0.50 -17.01
N ARG A 86 3.70 -1.29 -16.90
CA ARG A 86 5.09 -0.86 -17.15
C ARG A 86 5.61 0.19 -16.14
N GLY A 87 4.97 0.31 -14.98
CA GLY A 87 5.48 1.08 -13.86
C GLY A 87 6.51 0.28 -13.06
N TYR A 88 7.49 0.93 -12.47
CA TYR A 88 8.46 0.32 -11.58
C TYR A 88 8.13 0.64 -10.12
N VAL A 89 7.99 -0.39 -9.29
CA VAL A 89 7.71 -0.20 -7.86
C VAL A 89 9.02 -0.18 -7.09
N TYR A 90 9.33 0.92 -6.45
CA TYR A 90 10.59 1.09 -5.70
C TYR A 90 10.41 1.15 -4.18
N GLN A 91 9.21 1.41 -3.70
CA GLN A 91 8.91 1.54 -2.28
C GLN A 91 7.51 1.07 -1.95
N ALA A 92 7.34 0.43 -0.80
CA ALA A 92 6.04 0.09 -0.23
C ALA A 92 5.85 0.75 1.14
N MET A 93 4.60 1.01 1.48
CA MET A 93 4.19 1.36 2.84
C MET A 93 3.11 0.38 3.29
N ARG A 94 3.07 0.07 4.57
CA ARG A 94 2.10 -0.84 5.15
C ARG A 94 1.36 -0.18 6.30
N VAL A 95 0.05 -0.16 6.23
CA VAL A 95 -0.82 0.12 7.37
C VAL A 95 -1.61 -1.13 7.68
N THR A 96 -1.63 -1.53 8.93
CA THR A 96 -2.30 -2.76 9.38
C THR A 96 -3.16 -2.47 10.59
N GLY A 97 -4.32 -3.09 10.67
CA GLY A 97 -5.19 -2.99 11.83
C GLY A 97 -5.55 -4.36 12.41
N ALA A 98 -5.57 -4.46 13.72
CA ALA A 98 -5.96 -5.66 14.46
C ALA A 98 -6.56 -5.29 15.83
N ALA A 99 -7.12 -6.28 16.53
CA ALA A 99 -7.38 -6.14 17.96
C ALA A 99 -6.09 -6.36 18.77
N ASP A 100 -6.19 -6.27 20.08
CA ASP A 100 -5.04 -6.36 20.99
C ASP A 100 -4.29 -7.70 20.85
N PRO A 101 -3.06 -7.71 20.31
CA PRO A 101 -2.27 -8.92 20.11
C PRO A 101 -1.68 -9.48 21.41
N THR A 102 -1.79 -8.78 22.52
CA THR A 102 -1.29 -9.22 23.84
C THR A 102 -2.28 -10.11 24.60
N LYS A 103 -3.53 -10.15 24.16
CA LYS A 103 -4.57 -10.99 24.76
C LYS A 103 -4.22 -12.46 24.76
N SER A 104 -4.65 -13.15 25.82
CA SER A 104 -4.46 -14.59 25.96
C SER A 104 -5.24 -15.39 24.91
N LEU A 105 -4.81 -16.62 24.64
CA LEU A 105 -5.52 -17.52 23.71
C LEU A 105 -6.97 -17.79 24.15
N LYS A 106 -7.25 -17.73 25.44
CA LYS A 106 -8.59 -17.96 25.99
C LYS A 106 -9.58 -16.83 25.65
N GLU A 107 -9.09 -15.66 25.30
CA GLU A 107 -9.87 -14.49 24.88
C GLU A 107 -10.06 -14.41 23.36
N THR A 108 -9.56 -15.41 22.64
CA THR A 108 -9.76 -15.50 21.19
C THR A 108 -11.23 -15.84 20.91
N LEU A 109 -11.82 -15.13 19.95
CA LEU A 109 -13.17 -15.41 19.50
C LEU A 109 -13.26 -16.82 18.88
N GLU A 110 -14.40 -17.47 19.10
CA GLU A 110 -14.65 -18.80 18.53
C GLU A 110 -14.53 -18.79 17.00
N GLY A 111 -13.84 -19.76 16.45
CA GLY A 111 -13.61 -19.90 15.00
C GLY A 111 -12.64 -18.88 14.40
N LYS A 112 -11.96 -18.08 15.23
CA LYS A 112 -10.98 -17.08 14.78
C LYS A 112 -9.55 -17.43 15.20
N LEU A 113 -8.58 -16.92 14.47
CA LEU A 113 -7.18 -16.98 14.88
C LEU A 113 -6.90 -15.97 16.00
N PRO A 114 -5.96 -16.29 16.92
CA PRO A 114 -5.49 -15.32 17.90
C PRO A 114 -4.91 -14.07 17.20
N GLN A 115 -5.21 -12.90 17.74
CA GLN A 115 -4.77 -11.62 17.13
C GLN A 115 -3.25 -11.55 16.97
N ARG A 116 -2.50 -12.06 17.94
CA ARG A 116 -1.03 -12.15 17.84
C ARG A 116 -0.59 -12.98 16.63
N LYS A 117 -1.25 -14.11 16.35
CA LYS A 117 -0.93 -14.94 15.18
C LYS A 117 -1.22 -14.21 13.87
N ILE A 118 -2.33 -13.47 13.81
CA ILE A 118 -2.69 -12.67 12.65
C ILE A 118 -1.62 -11.61 12.39
N VAL A 119 -1.30 -10.80 13.38
CA VAL A 119 -0.34 -9.68 13.25
C VAL A 119 1.05 -10.18 12.85
N THR A 120 1.57 -11.18 13.57
CA THR A 120 2.92 -11.72 13.28
C THR A 120 2.98 -12.46 11.94
N GLY A 121 1.93 -13.20 11.58
CA GLY A 121 1.82 -13.87 10.29
C GLY A 121 1.74 -12.89 9.13
N ALA A 122 0.92 -11.85 9.26
CA ALA A 122 0.81 -10.80 8.26
C ALA A 122 2.14 -10.04 8.06
N ALA A 123 2.82 -9.69 9.17
CA ALA A 123 4.13 -9.04 9.09
C ALA A 123 5.16 -9.92 8.36
N SER A 124 5.18 -11.22 8.67
CA SER A 124 6.09 -12.19 8.04
C SER A 124 5.78 -12.37 6.55
N GLY A 125 4.51 -12.47 6.17
CA GLY A 125 4.09 -12.62 4.78
C GLY A 125 4.43 -11.39 3.93
N TYR A 126 4.16 -10.22 4.45
CA TYR A 126 4.53 -8.95 3.81
C TYR A 126 6.06 -8.86 3.61
N SER A 127 6.84 -9.09 4.68
CA SER A 127 8.30 -9.06 4.65
C SER A 127 8.86 -10.09 3.67
N SER A 128 8.34 -11.32 3.67
CA SER A 128 8.79 -12.38 2.78
C SER A 128 8.65 -11.99 1.30
N TYR A 129 7.50 -11.46 0.92
CA TYR A 129 7.27 -11.06 -0.47
C TYR A 129 8.18 -9.88 -0.87
N GLY A 130 8.25 -8.83 -0.06
CA GLY A 130 9.09 -7.67 -0.31
C GLY A 130 10.57 -8.02 -0.44
N ASN A 131 11.08 -8.89 0.44
CA ASN A 131 12.47 -9.33 0.40
C ASN A 131 12.83 -10.14 -0.85
N GLN A 132 11.91 -10.95 -1.36
CA GLN A 132 12.15 -11.75 -2.58
C GLN A 132 12.34 -10.89 -3.82
N ILE A 133 11.75 -9.73 -3.86
CA ILE A 133 11.86 -8.79 -4.99
C ILE A 133 12.76 -7.59 -4.70
N GLY A 134 13.34 -7.52 -3.50
CA GLY A 134 14.23 -6.43 -3.10
C GLY A 134 13.55 -5.08 -2.88
N LEU A 135 12.25 -5.09 -2.54
CA LEU A 135 11.48 -3.86 -2.35
C LEU A 135 11.59 -3.33 -0.92
N ALA A 136 11.97 -2.07 -0.78
CA ALA A 136 12.05 -1.40 0.50
C ALA A 136 10.66 -1.05 1.06
N THR A 137 10.48 -1.20 2.38
CA THR A 137 9.31 -0.70 3.10
C THR A 137 9.65 0.63 3.77
N GLY A 138 9.06 1.72 3.27
CA GLY A 138 9.34 3.08 3.77
C GLY A 138 8.58 3.43 5.05
N LEU A 139 7.45 2.78 5.30
CA LEU A 139 6.64 2.98 6.49
C LEU A 139 5.93 1.68 6.87
N VAL A 140 5.92 1.38 8.16
CA VAL A 140 5.01 0.39 8.76
C VAL A 140 4.28 1.07 9.89
N ASP A 141 2.96 1.06 9.83
CA ASP A 141 2.09 1.57 10.89
C ASP A 141 1.05 0.50 11.27
N GLU A 142 0.85 0.30 12.57
CA GLU A 142 -0.06 -0.70 13.09
C GLU A 142 -1.05 -0.07 14.05
N ILE A 143 -2.34 -0.24 13.78
CA ILE A 143 -3.43 0.31 14.57
C ILE A 143 -4.14 -0.83 15.30
N TYR A 144 -4.31 -0.67 16.60
CA TYR A 144 -4.99 -1.66 17.44
C TYR A 144 -6.29 -1.10 18.01
N HIS A 145 -7.40 -1.80 17.76
CA HIS A 145 -8.70 -1.41 18.28
C HIS A 145 -9.58 -2.65 18.52
N PRO A 146 -10.31 -2.74 19.65
CA PRO A 146 -11.12 -3.93 19.95
C PRO A 146 -12.10 -4.35 18.86
N ASN A 147 -12.66 -3.40 18.13
CA ASN A 147 -13.61 -3.67 17.05
C ASN A 147 -12.96 -4.28 15.80
N LEU A 148 -11.65 -4.35 15.74
CA LEU A 148 -10.90 -5.05 14.69
C LEU A 148 -10.69 -6.54 15.00
N SER A 149 -11.27 -7.04 16.10
CA SER A 149 -11.15 -8.46 16.47
C SER A 149 -11.89 -9.42 15.53
N LEU A 150 -12.89 -8.94 14.79
CA LEU A 150 -13.68 -9.72 13.85
C LEU A 150 -13.10 -9.69 12.42
N ILE A 151 -12.42 -8.64 12.08
CA ILE A 151 -11.77 -8.44 10.78
C ILE A 151 -10.39 -7.85 11.02
N HIS A 152 -9.39 -8.46 10.41
CA HIS A 152 -8.08 -7.85 10.32
C HIS A 152 -8.08 -6.89 9.12
N ILE A 153 -7.83 -5.62 9.35
CA ILE A 153 -7.65 -4.66 8.28
C ILE A 153 -6.15 -4.62 7.97
N SER A 154 -5.79 -5.15 6.82
CA SER A 154 -4.46 -5.00 6.26
C SER A 154 -4.58 -4.12 5.03
N GLU A 155 -4.04 -2.96 5.12
CA GLU A 155 -3.87 -2.09 3.97
C GLU A 155 -2.37 -1.99 3.68
N PRO A 156 -1.85 -2.72 2.70
CA PRO A 156 -0.58 -2.34 2.13
C PRO A 156 -0.85 -1.07 1.33
N THR A 157 -0.39 -0.02 1.88
CA THR A 157 -0.47 1.26 1.22
C THR A 157 0.80 1.49 0.44
N ARG A 158 0.63 1.76 -0.80
CA ARG A 158 1.47 2.58 -1.66
C ARG A 158 2.79 1.95 -2.12
N PRO A 159 2.78 1.23 -3.22
CA PRO A 159 3.92 1.30 -4.09
C PRO A 159 3.94 2.69 -4.71
N ILE A 160 5.04 3.38 -4.62
CA ILE A 160 5.33 4.52 -5.47
C ILE A 160 6.17 3.94 -6.61
N SER A 161 5.68 4.01 -7.84
CA SER A 161 6.48 3.64 -9.00
C SER A 161 6.89 4.90 -9.75
N ILE A 162 8.09 4.88 -10.21
CA ILE A 162 8.66 5.87 -11.14
C ILE A 162 8.67 5.26 -12.52
#